data_c58660288681f52408fc23877ce6209f
#
_entry.id   c58660288681f52408fc23877ce6209f
#
_cell.length_a   1.000
_cell.length_b   1.000
_cell.length_c   1.000
_cell.angle_alpha   90.00
_cell.angle_beta   90.00
_cell.angle_gamma   90.00
#
_symmetry.space_group_name_H-M   'P 1'
#
loop_
_entity.id
_entity.type
_entity.pdbx_description
1 polymer ?
#
loop_
_entity_poly.entity_id
_entity_poly.type
_entity_poly.pdbx_seq_one_letter_code
_entity_poly.pdbx_strand_id
1 'polypeptide(L)'
;MSRKRSLTSIGQLVPELPVTDVERAQQHYRDTLRFEIGWLYEGEMGSVSRGKVAIFFRKRKPPFEAAVHWVFAEDIDATYNELKSLGANIVDPLEKKPWGLRQFTVEDIDGNRFYFHHD
;
A
#
# COMPACT_ATOMS: atom_id res chain seq x y z
N MET A 1 -15.18 40.84 -13.88
CA MET A 1 -14.30 39.82 -14.50
C MET A 1 -13.78 38.90 -13.44
N SER A 2 -14.01 37.64 -13.66
CA SER A 2 -13.57 36.61 -12.74
C SER A 2 -12.07 36.34 -12.94
N ARG A 3 -11.33 36.32 -11.86
CA ARG A 3 -9.90 35.99 -11.89
C ARG A 3 -9.71 34.55 -11.40
N LYS A 4 -9.10 33.75 -12.25
CA LYS A 4 -8.75 32.39 -11.90
C LYS A 4 -7.60 32.40 -10.89
N ARG A 5 -7.80 31.79 -9.74
CA ARG A 5 -6.71 31.63 -8.78
C ARG A 5 -5.82 30.46 -9.19
N SER A 6 -4.51 30.66 -9.07
CA SER A 6 -3.56 29.57 -9.19
C SER A 6 -3.71 28.65 -7.98
N LEU A 7 -3.70 27.34 -8.25
CA LEU A 7 -3.68 26.35 -7.17
C LEU A 7 -2.28 26.29 -6.56
N THR A 8 -2.22 26.23 -5.24
CA THR A 8 -0.96 25.94 -4.57
C THR A 8 -0.61 24.47 -4.75
N SER A 9 0.67 24.16 -4.80
CA SER A 9 1.14 22.78 -4.94
C SER A 9 0.94 22.03 -3.65
N ILE A 10 0.32 20.87 -3.72
CA ILE A 10 0.24 19.91 -2.62
C ILE A 10 0.84 18.59 -3.10
N GLY A 11 1.35 17.80 -2.17
CA GLY A 11 1.94 16.52 -2.49
C GLY A 11 0.90 15.41 -2.64
N GLN A 12 1.38 14.20 -2.68
CA GLN A 12 0.53 13.03 -2.77
C GLN A 12 -0.14 12.74 -1.44
N LEU A 13 -1.31 12.14 -1.49
CA LEU A 13 -1.95 11.63 -0.30
C LEU A 13 -1.14 10.47 0.26
N VAL A 14 -1.04 10.39 1.59
CA VAL A 14 -0.38 9.29 2.27
C VAL A 14 -1.43 8.53 3.07
N PRO A 15 -1.70 7.27 2.72
CA PRO A 15 -2.64 6.48 3.50
C PRO A 15 -2.08 6.14 4.87
N GLU A 16 -2.95 6.08 5.87
CA GLU A 16 -2.62 5.58 7.19
C GLU A 16 -3.26 4.22 7.37
N LEU A 17 -2.47 3.21 7.69
CA LEU A 17 -2.94 1.85 7.89
C LEU A 17 -2.86 1.45 9.37
N PRO A 18 -3.93 0.82 9.90
CA PRO A 18 -3.89 0.27 11.25
C PRO A 18 -3.05 -1.00 11.28
N VAL A 19 -2.18 -1.12 12.27
CA VAL A 19 -1.34 -2.29 12.47
C VAL A 19 -1.23 -2.59 13.97
N THR A 20 -0.97 -3.84 14.32
CA THR A 20 -0.79 -4.23 15.72
C THR A 20 0.60 -3.91 16.24
N ASP A 21 1.60 -3.95 15.37
CA ASP A 21 3.02 -3.71 15.69
C ASP A 21 3.67 -2.98 14.52
N VAL A 22 4.08 -1.74 14.74
CA VAL A 22 4.60 -0.88 13.68
C VAL A 22 5.92 -1.40 13.12
N GLU A 23 6.86 -1.80 13.96
CA GLU A 23 8.16 -2.31 13.48
C GLU A 23 7.99 -3.59 12.69
N ARG A 24 7.13 -4.48 13.15
CA ARG A 24 6.83 -5.72 12.43
C ARG A 24 6.19 -5.45 11.09
N ALA A 25 5.29 -4.47 11.01
CA ALA A 25 4.68 -4.06 9.75
C ALA A 25 5.73 -3.48 8.79
N GLN A 26 6.64 -2.63 9.27
CA GLN A 26 7.73 -2.09 8.47
C GLN A 26 8.60 -3.21 7.88
N GLN A 27 8.96 -4.18 8.68
CA GLN A 27 9.78 -5.32 8.23
C GLN A 27 9.03 -6.17 7.20
N HIS A 28 7.74 -6.40 7.42
CA HIS A 28 6.90 -7.16 6.49
C HIS A 28 6.84 -6.47 5.12
N TYR A 29 6.62 -5.16 5.09
CA TYR A 29 6.57 -4.40 3.85
C TYR A 29 7.92 -4.36 3.13
N ARG A 30 9.01 -4.24 3.89
CA ARG A 30 10.36 -4.33 3.31
C ARG A 30 10.60 -5.68 2.64
N ASP A 31 10.27 -6.77 3.34
CA ASP A 31 10.65 -8.12 2.94
C ASP A 31 9.74 -8.69 1.83
N THR A 32 8.45 -8.35 1.84
CA THR A 32 7.48 -8.94 0.91
C THR A 32 7.01 -8.00 -0.20
N LEU A 33 7.13 -6.68 0.01
CA LEU A 33 6.66 -5.69 -0.95
C LEU A 33 7.76 -4.75 -1.45
N ARG A 34 8.98 -4.94 -0.99
CA ARG A 34 10.17 -4.13 -1.34
C ARG A 34 10.00 -2.65 -1.06
N PHE A 35 9.38 -2.32 0.05
CA PHE A 35 9.36 -0.95 0.55
C PHE A 35 10.62 -0.69 1.37
N GLU A 36 11.03 0.55 1.43
CA GLU A 36 12.07 1.01 2.33
C GLU A 36 11.44 1.43 3.66
N ILE A 37 12.09 1.06 4.77
CA ILE A 37 11.66 1.49 6.10
C ILE A 37 12.06 2.96 6.26
N GLY A 38 11.11 3.79 6.66
CA GLY A 38 11.31 5.20 6.93
C GLY A 38 11.49 5.48 8.43
N TRP A 39 10.70 6.44 8.93
CA TRP A 39 10.79 6.83 10.33
C TRP A 39 9.94 5.93 11.23
N LEU A 40 10.29 5.95 12.51
CA LEU A 40 9.55 5.27 13.58
C LEU A 40 9.43 6.24 14.76
N TYR A 41 8.22 6.39 15.30
CA TYR A 41 7.96 7.25 16.45
C TYR A 41 7.41 6.42 17.60
N GLU A 42 8.24 6.15 18.58
CA GLU A 42 7.89 5.49 19.86
C GLU A 42 7.08 4.19 19.72
N GLY A 43 7.25 3.48 18.61
CA GLY A 43 6.46 2.28 18.33
C GLY A 43 4.98 2.53 18.04
N GLU A 44 4.56 3.79 18.05
CA GLU A 44 3.15 4.17 17.84
C GLU A 44 2.82 4.45 16.38
N MET A 45 3.78 5.02 15.64
CA MET A 45 3.66 5.35 14.23
C MET A 45 4.95 5.05 13.49
N GLY A 46 4.85 4.84 12.20
CA GLY A 46 6.02 4.67 11.36
C GLY A 46 5.68 4.82 9.89
N SER A 47 6.69 4.80 9.04
CA SER A 47 6.50 4.93 7.61
C SER A 47 7.29 3.89 6.83
N VAL A 48 6.79 3.60 5.63
CA VAL A 48 7.51 2.90 4.58
C VAL A 48 7.26 3.61 3.27
N SER A 49 8.16 3.44 2.31
CA SER A 49 7.98 4.03 0.98
C SER A 49 8.57 3.14 -0.11
N ARG A 50 7.98 3.23 -1.30
CA ARG A 50 8.48 2.58 -2.51
C ARG A 50 8.23 3.52 -3.68
N GLY A 51 9.30 4.05 -4.27
CA GLY A 51 9.17 5.07 -5.30
C GLY A 51 8.41 6.28 -4.76
N LYS A 52 7.31 6.65 -5.41
CA LYS A 52 6.47 7.77 -4.99
C LYS A 52 5.37 7.37 -4.00
N VAL A 53 5.27 6.09 -3.68
CA VAL A 53 4.24 5.58 -2.76
C VAL A 53 4.80 5.62 -1.34
N ALA A 54 4.10 6.32 -0.45
CA ALA A 54 4.41 6.33 0.98
C ALA A 54 3.19 5.85 1.75
N ILE A 55 3.45 5.15 2.85
CA ILE A 55 2.42 4.62 3.73
C ILE A 55 2.85 4.93 5.16
N PHE A 56 1.90 5.42 5.98
CA PHE A 56 2.09 5.59 7.41
C PHE A 56 1.36 4.47 8.12
N PHE A 57 1.99 3.91 9.15
CA PHE A 57 1.38 2.93 10.05
C PHE A 57 1.04 3.59 11.36
N ARG A 58 -0.12 3.22 11.90
CA ARG A 58 -0.51 3.62 13.25
C ARG A 58 -0.85 2.36 14.06
N LYS A 59 -0.23 2.25 15.22
CA LYS A 59 -0.52 1.14 16.13
C LYS A 59 -1.97 1.21 16.62
N ARG A 60 -2.66 0.09 16.55
CA ARG A 60 -4.03 -0.07 17.03
C ARG A 60 -4.18 -1.37 17.78
N LYS A 61 -5.04 -1.37 18.78
CA LYS A 61 -5.46 -2.61 19.43
C LYS A 61 -6.55 -3.27 18.61
N PRO A 62 -6.45 -4.59 18.34
CA PRO A 62 -7.57 -5.29 17.71
C PRO A 62 -8.77 -5.38 18.68
N PRO A 63 -10.01 -5.48 18.16
CA PRO A 63 -10.31 -5.49 16.73
C PRO A 63 -10.28 -4.09 16.11
N PHE A 64 -9.91 -4.03 14.84
CA PHE A 64 -10.00 -2.81 14.04
C PHE A 64 -10.40 -3.18 12.61
N GLU A 65 -10.92 -2.20 11.90
CA GLU A 65 -11.27 -2.39 10.51
C GLU A 65 -10.03 -2.19 9.64
N ALA A 66 -9.66 -3.23 8.88
CA ALA A 66 -8.52 -3.16 7.98
C ALA A 66 -8.81 -2.23 6.79
N ALA A 67 -7.77 -1.57 6.29
CA ALA A 67 -7.89 -0.66 5.17
C ALA A 67 -7.81 -1.38 3.83
N VAL A 68 -8.42 -0.76 2.80
CA VAL A 68 -8.35 -1.22 1.41
C VAL A 68 -7.91 -0.05 0.55
N HIS A 69 -6.91 -0.29 -0.31
CA HIS A 69 -6.41 0.73 -1.22
C HIS A 69 -6.17 0.15 -2.61
N TRP A 70 -6.35 0.99 -3.63
CA TRP A 70 -6.07 0.67 -5.01
C TRP A 70 -4.70 1.22 -5.38
N VAL A 71 -3.91 0.42 -6.08
CA VAL A 71 -2.56 0.80 -6.52
C VAL A 71 -2.42 0.49 -8.00
N PHE A 72 -2.16 1.52 -8.80
CA PHE A 72 -1.88 1.32 -10.22
C PHE A 72 -0.47 0.76 -10.39
N ALA A 73 -0.33 -0.27 -11.22
CA ALA A 73 0.96 -0.87 -11.56
C ALA A 73 1.17 -0.75 -13.07
N GLU A 74 2.21 -0.02 -13.50
CA GLU A 74 2.47 0.20 -14.92
C GLU A 74 2.77 -1.10 -15.66
N ASP A 75 3.51 -2.01 -15.03
CA ASP A 75 3.75 -3.36 -15.54
C ASP A 75 3.21 -4.35 -14.52
N ILE A 76 1.92 -4.64 -14.63
CA ILE A 76 1.26 -5.46 -13.62
C ILE A 76 1.74 -6.90 -13.62
N ASP A 77 2.15 -7.44 -14.76
CA ASP A 77 2.70 -8.80 -14.82
C ASP A 77 4.03 -8.87 -14.07
N ALA A 78 4.92 -7.91 -14.30
CA ALA A 78 6.20 -7.85 -13.61
C ALA A 78 6.01 -7.62 -12.11
N THR A 79 5.08 -6.73 -11.72
CA THR A 79 4.77 -6.47 -10.31
C THR A 79 4.23 -7.72 -9.63
N TYR A 80 3.31 -8.42 -10.27
CA TYR A 80 2.75 -9.66 -9.74
C TYR A 80 3.85 -10.71 -9.51
N ASN A 81 4.71 -10.91 -10.50
CA ASN A 81 5.79 -11.88 -10.39
C ASN A 81 6.81 -11.50 -9.32
N GLU A 82 7.15 -10.22 -9.21
CA GLU A 82 8.04 -9.70 -8.17
C GLU A 82 7.49 -10.00 -6.78
N LEU A 83 6.28 -9.56 -6.50
CA LEU A 83 5.69 -9.71 -5.17
C LEU A 83 5.45 -11.18 -4.83
N LYS A 84 5.06 -11.99 -5.80
CA LYS A 84 4.91 -13.43 -5.60
C LYS A 84 6.25 -14.07 -5.22
N SER A 85 7.34 -13.69 -5.89
CA SER A 85 8.67 -14.22 -5.60
C SER A 85 9.19 -13.83 -4.23
N LEU A 86 8.74 -12.70 -3.70
CA LEU A 86 9.11 -12.20 -2.36
C LEU A 86 8.26 -12.83 -1.24
N GLY A 87 7.27 -13.63 -1.57
CA GLY A 87 6.40 -14.27 -0.59
C GLY A 87 5.24 -13.42 -0.12
N ALA A 88 4.85 -12.39 -0.87
CA ALA A 88 3.66 -11.62 -0.55
C ALA A 88 2.43 -12.52 -0.50
N ASN A 89 1.50 -12.23 0.40
CA ASN A 89 0.25 -12.99 0.53
C ASN A 89 -0.75 -12.53 -0.53
N ILE A 90 -0.75 -13.21 -1.66
CA ILE A 90 -1.68 -12.95 -2.75
C ILE A 90 -2.95 -13.73 -2.49
N VAL A 91 -4.01 -13.01 -2.12
CA VAL A 91 -5.31 -13.60 -1.78
C VAL A 91 -6.25 -13.70 -2.97
N ASP A 92 -5.93 -13.01 -4.08
CA ASP A 92 -6.67 -13.07 -5.33
C ASP A 92 -5.65 -12.95 -6.47
N PRO A 93 -5.48 -14.00 -7.30
CA PRO A 93 -4.44 -14.00 -8.32
C PRO A 93 -4.74 -13.04 -9.46
N LEU A 94 -3.69 -12.71 -10.21
CA LEU A 94 -3.80 -11.79 -11.36
C LEU A 94 -4.71 -12.38 -12.43
N GLU A 95 -5.78 -11.64 -12.74
CA GLU A 95 -6.71 -11.98 -13.82
C GLU A 95 -7.44 -10.74 -14.29
N LYS A 96 -8.05 -10.83 -15.48
CA LYS A 96 -8.93 -9.78 -15.98
C LYS A 96 -10.29 -9.90 -15.27
N LYS A 97 -10.71 -8.81 -14.63
CA LYS A 97 -11.97 -8.77 -13.91
C LYS A 97 -13.14 -8.38 -14.83
N PRO A 98 -14.39 -8.72 -14.46
CA PRO A 98 -15.56 -8.34 -15.25
C PRO A 98 -15.71 -6.84 -15.49
N TRP A 99 -15.15 -6.00 -14.59
CA TRP A 99 -15.18 -4.54 -14.74
C TRP A 99 -14.06 -3.99 -15.63
N GLY A 100 -13.27 -4.86 -16.27
CA GLY A 100 -12.32 -4.48 -17.30
C GLY A 100 -10.87 -4.31 -16.87
N LEU A 101 -10.59 -4.29 -15.56
CA LEU A 101 -9.22 -4.15 -15.07
C LEU A 101 -8.55 -5.51 -14.92
N ARG A 102 -7.25 -5.56 -15.20
CA ARG A 102 -6.40 -6.67 -14.75
C ARG A 102 -6.00 -6.35 -13.31
N GLN A 103 -6.13 -7.32 -12.42
CA GLN A 103 -6.07 -7.02 -11.00
C GLN A 103 -5.63 -8.24 -10.19
N PHE A 104 -4.81 -7.99 -9.15
CA PHE A 104 -4.55 -8.97 -8.10
C PHE A 104 -4.58 -8.29 -6.74
N THR A 105 -4.80 -9.07 -5.69
CA THR A 105 -4.93 -8.55 -4.33
C THR A 105 -3.86 -9.10 -3.43
N VAL A 106 -3.19 -8.22 -2.70
CA VAL A 106 -2.23 -8.58 -1.64
C VAL A 106 -2.82 -8.19 -0.30
N GLU A 107 -2.71 -9.06 0.68
CA GLU A 107 -3.12 -8.80 2.05
C GLU A 107 -1.88 -8.79 2.95
N ASP A 108 -1.76 -7.77 3.81
CA ASP A 108 -0.65 -7.72 4.76
C ASP A 108 -0.95 -8.53 6.01
N ILE A 109 -0.01 -8.53 6.98
CA ILE A 109 -0.14 -9.32 8.21
C ILE A 109 -1.25 -8.83 9.15
N ASP A 110 -1.78 -7.63 8.93
CA ASP A 110 -2.86 -7.05 9.74
C ASP A 110 -4.20 -7.03 9.01
N GLY A 111 -4.27 -7.65 7.83
CA GLY A 111 -5.50 -7.72 7.03
C GLY A 111 -5.72 -6.54 6.10
N ASN A 112 -4.81 -5.57 6.06
CA ASN A 112 -4.91 -4.47 5.10
C ASN A 112 -4.68 -5.01 3.69
N ARG A 113 -5.46 -4.53 2.72
CA ARG A 113 -5.44 -5.04 1.36
C ARG A 113 -5.06 -3.98 0.35
N PHE A 114 -4.34 -4.42 -0.69
CA PHE A 114 -4.01 -3.61 -1.85
C PHE A 114 -4.51 -4.29 -3.10
N TYR A 115 -5.34 -3.59 -3.85
CA TYR A 115 -5.76 -4.01 -5.18
C TYR A 115 -4.81 -3.39 -6.19
N PHE A 116 -3.85 -4.19 -6.67
CA PHE A 116 -2.97 -3.76 -7.75
C PHE A 116 -3.72 -3.93 -9.06
N HIS A 117 -3.71 -2.91 -9.89
CA HIS A 117 -4.51 -2.91 -11.12
C HIS A 117 -3.82 -2.25 -12.28
N HIS A 118 -4.27 -2.60 -13.46
CA HIS A 118 -3.93 -1.98 -14.73
C HIS A 118 -5.12 -2.13 -15.66
N ASP A 119 -5.22 -1.24 -16.62
CA ASP A 119 -6.29 -1.27 -17.62
C ASP A 119 -6.22 -2.49 -18.54
#